data_724e83ec9424472bbd9cd0da9d585425
#
_entry.id   724e83ec9424472bbd9cd0da9d585425
#
_cell.length_a   1.000
_cell.length_b   1.000
_cell.length_c   1.000
_cell.angle_alpha   90.00
_cell.angle_beta   90.00
_cell.angle_gamma   90.00
#
_symmetry.space_group_name_H-M   'P 1'
#
loop_
_entity.id
_entity.type
_entity.pdbx_description
1 polymer ?
#
loop_
_entity_poly.entity_id
_entity_poly.type
_entity_poly.pdbx_seq_one_letter_code
_entity_poly.pdbx_strand_id
1 'polypeptide(L)'
;MKARLIAYSQPSKDEIIGLDDVQDLIAYCARVSNPSNQLNQETAPKLLSYLAKHAHWSPFEMANATMEIETTRDIARQMLRHRSFAFQEFSQRYADIRDLDSKMVVRKARLQDPKNRQNSVMTDDVSLHMAWEVHQRNVWNEAMKSYAWAIENGIAK
;
A
#
# COMPACT_ATOMS: atom_id res chain seq x y z
N MET A 1 4.14 8.31 5.25
CA MET A 1 3.22 7.29 4.70
C MET A 1 2.07 7.15 5.66
N LYS A 2 0.84 7.18 5.15
CA LYS A 2 -0.40 6.91 5.90
C LYS A 2 -1.15 5.80 5.18
N ALA A 3 -1.83 4.95 5.93
CA ALA A 3 -2.72 3.93 5.40
C ALA A 3 -4.03 3.97 6.18
N ARG A 4 -5.16 3.88 5.47
CA ARG A 4 -6.50 3.90 6.03
C ARG A 4 -7.34 2.81 5.38
N LEU A 5 -8.02 2.01 6.17
CA LEU A 5 -9.01 1.06 5.69
C LEU A 5 -10.28 1.83 5.29
N ILE A 6 -10.71 1.67 4.05
CA ILE A 6 -11.91 2.33 3.50
C ILE A 6 -13.10 1.38 3.53
N ALA A 7 -12.89 0.14 3.10
CA ALA A 7 -13.92 -0.89 3.06
C ALA A 7 -13.31 -2.27 3.17
N TYR A 8 -14.09 -3.22 3.59
CA TYR A 8 -13.73 -4.64 3.60
C TYR A 8 -14.98 -5.51 3.45
N SER A 9 -14.78 -6.78 3.04
CA SER A 9 -15.85 -7.75 2.93
C SER A 9 -16.49 -8.02 4.28
N GLN A 10 -17.81 -8.10 4.29
CA GLN A 10 -18.59 -8.55 5.45
C GLN A 10 -19.59 -9.61 4.98
N PRO A 11 -19.98 -10.54 5.85
CA PRO A 11 -21.09 -11.43 5.55
C PRO A 11 -22.36 -10.65 5.20
N SER A 12 -23.17 -11.19 4.31
CA SER A 12 -24.53 -10.63 4.07
C SER A 12 -25.35 -10.73 5.35
N LYS A 13 -26.17 -9.72 5.60
CA LYS A 13 -27.13 -9.73 6.71
C LYS A 13 -28.37 -10.56 6.42
N ASP A 14 -28.44 -11.16 5.25
CA ASP A 14 -29.53 -12.07 4.90
C ASP A 14 -29.49 -13.31 5.80
N GLU A 15 -30.63 -13.66 6.35
CA GLU A 15 -30.84 -14.55 7.50
C GLU A 15 -30.29 -15.98 7.41
N ILE A 16 -29.66 -16.33 6.30
CA ILE A 16 -29.45 -17.73 5.97
C ILE A 16 -28.24 -18.34 6.69
N ILE A 17 -27.25 -17.58 7.13
CA ILE A 17 -25.96 -18.18 7.47
C ILE A 17 -25.40 -17.81 8.86
N GLY A 18 -25.88 -16.77 9.54
CA GLY A 18 -25.48 -16.43 10.92
C GLY A 18 -23.95 -16.23 11.07
N LEU A 19 -23.28 -15.67 10.03
CA LEU A 19 -21.87 -15.32 10.12
C LEU A 19 -21.73 -13.92 10.69
N ASP A 20 -20.86 -13.74 11.68
CA ASP A 20 -20.73 -12.49 12.41
C ASP A 20 -19.69 -11.54 11.79
N ASP A 21 -18.59 -12.10 11.29
CA ASP A 21 -17.49 -11.30 10.77
C ASP A 21 -16.80 -11.91 9.54
N VAL A 22 -15.74 -11.26 9.06
CA VAL A 22 -14.95 -11.70 7.91
C VAL A 22 -14.19 -13.00 8.19
N GLN A 23 -13.83 -13.31 9.43
CA GLN A 23 -13.13 -14.56 9.77
C GLN A 23 -14.09 -15.73 9.64
N ASP A 24 -15.33 -15.55 10.07
CA ASP A 24 -16.40 -16.56 9.90
C ASP A 24 -16.69 -16.79 8.42
N LEU A 25 -16.73 -15.74 7.61
CA LEU A 25 -16.88 -15.84 6.15
C LEU A 25 -15.76 -16.70 5.53
N ILE A 26 -14.51 -16.44 5.88
CA ILE A 26 -13.36 -17.18 5.36
C ILE A 26 -13.44 -18.66 5.82
N ALA A 27 -13.77 -18.90 7.09
CA ALA A 27 -13.90 -20.25 7.64
C ALA A 27 -15.06 -21.02 6.98
N TYR A 28 -16.18 -20.36 6.74
CA TYR A 28 -17.34 -20.90 6.01
C TYR A 28 -16.95 -21.33 4.60
N CYS A 29 -16.25 -20.47 3.86
CA CYS A 29 -15.76 -20.79 2.52
C CYS A 29 -14.75 -21.94 2.53
N ALA A 30 -13.86 -21.97 3.51
CA ALA A 30 -12.87 -23.05 3.66
C ALA A 30 -13.52 -24.41 3.92
N ARG A 31 -14.72 -24.42 4.53
CA ARG A 31 -15.47 -25.65 4.87
C ARG A 31 -16.54 -26.04 3.86
N VAL A 32 -16.55 -25.44 2.68
CA VAL A 32 -17.57 -25.73 1.65
C VAL A 32 -17.73 -27.22 1.33
N SER A 33 -16.66 -27.99 1.45
CA SER A 33 -16.66 -29.43 1.23
C SER A 33 -16.98 -30.27 2.49
N ASN A 34 -17.32 -29.60 3.60
CA ASN A 34 -17.70 -30.25 4.87
C ASN A 34 -19.00 -29.64 5.43
N PRO A 35 -20.16 -29.89 4.81
CA PRO A 35 -21.42 -29.21 5.16
C PRO A 35 -21.83 -29.35 6.62
N SER A 36 -21.55 -30.50 7.26
CA SER A 36 -21.91 -30.75 8.67
C SER A 36 -21.12 -29.89 9.66
N ASN A 37 -19.99 -29.30 9.26
CA ASN A 37 -19.13 -28.46 10.09
C ASN A 37 -18.97 -27.05 9.52
N GLN A 38 -19.70 -26.71 8.47
CA GLN A 38 -19.49 -25.45 7.74
C GLN A 38 -19.80 -24.20 8.57
N LEU A 39 -20.81 -24.28 9.43
CA LEU A 39 -21.27 -23.19 10.31
C LEU A 39 -20.57 -23.18 11.70
N ASN A 40 -19.53 -23.97 11.92
CA ASN A 40 -18.85 -24.01 13.20
C ASN A 40 -17.91 -22.81 13.35
N GLN A 41 -18.36 -21.79 14.05
CA GLN A 41 -17.58 -20.57 14.34
C GLN A 41 -16.54 -20.77 15.46
N GLU A 42 -16.81 -21.62 16.47
CA GLU A 42 -15.93 -21.83 17.61
C GLU A 42 -14.50 -22.22 17.21
N THR A 43 -14.37 -22.98 16.13
CA THR A 43 -13.06 -23.44 15.64
C THR A 43 -12.54 -22.62 14.46
N ALA A 44 -13.21 -21.52 14.07
CA ALA A 44 -12.77 -20.68 12.95
C ALA A 44 -11.36 -20.11 13.15
N PRO A 45 -10.98 -19.51 14.29
CA PRO A 45 -9.63 -18.98 14.50
C PRO A 45 -8.53 -20.04 14.36
N LYS A 46 -8.80 -21.25 14.86
CA LYS A 46 -7.87 -22.39 14.76
C LYS A 46 -7.70 -22.84 13.30
N LEU A 47 -8.81 -22.90 12.56
CA LEU A 47 -8.80 -23.24 11.14
C LEU A 47 -8.01 -22.20 10.33
N LEU A 48 -8.26 -20.90 10.53
CA LEU A 48 -7.53 -19.84 9.82
C LEU A 48 -6.03 -19.90 10.08
N SER A 49 -5.64 -20.11 11.35
CA SER A 49 -4.23 -20.28 11.71
C SER A 49 -3.60 -21.50 11.02
N TYR A 50 -4.33 -22.59 10.92
CA TYR A 50 -3.90 -23.81 10.21
C TYR A 50 -3.72 -23.53 8.71
N LEU A 51 -4.70 -22.89 8.06
CA LEU A 51 -4.67 -22.57 6.63
C LEU A 51 -3.48 -21.65 6.30
N ALA A 52 -3.26 -20.61 7.10
CA ALA A 52 -2.14 -19.69 6.93
C ALA A 52 -0.78 -20.40 7.10
N LYS A 53 -0.65 -21.26 8.14
CA LYS A 53 0.57 -22.04 8.39
C LYS A 53 0.92 -22.99 7.24
N HIS A 54 -0.07 -23.54 6.58
CA HIS A 54 0.10 -24.50 5.48
C HIS A 54 0.00 -23.87 4.08
N ALA A 55 -0.02 -22.53 3.99
CA ALA A 55 -0.10 -21.77 2.75
C ALA A 55 -1.34 -22.11 1.88
N HIS A 56 -2.46 -22.44 2.51
CA HIS A 56 -3.75 -22.64 1.86
C HIS A 56 -4.48 -21.30 1.72
N TRP A 57 -4.13 -20.52 0.70
CA TRP A 57 -4.55 -19.12 0.56
C TRP A 57 -5.94 -18.94 -0.05
N SER A 58 -6.43 -19.88 -0.85
CA SER A 58 -7.68 -19.71 -1.60
C SER A 58 -8.90 -19.31 -0.76
N PRO A 59 -9.11 -19.77 0.49
CA PRO A 59 -10.22 -19.29 1.30
C PRO A 59 -10.08 -17.81 1.70
N PHE A 60 -8.86 -17.31 1.86
CA PHE A 60 -8.61 -15.91 2.18
C PHE A 60 -8.89 -14.96 1.00
N GLU A 61 -8.85 -15.48 -0.24
CA GLU A 61 -9.20 -14.73 -1.43
C GLU A 61 -10.69 -14.41 -1.54
N MET A 62 -11.53 -15.04 -0.71
CA MET A 62 -12.96 -14.74 -0.61
C MET A 62 -13.24 -13.46 0.18
N ALA A 63 -12.24 -12.87 0.81
CA ALA A 63 -12.35 -11.63 1.54
C ALA A 63 -11.43 -10.56 0.91
N ASN A 64 -11.96 -9.33 0.80
CA ASN A 64 -11.27 -8.21 0.19
C ASN A 64 -11.23 -7.02 1.15
N ALA A 65 -10.21 -6.19 1.02
CA ALA A 65 -10.12 -4.90 1.70
C ALA A 65 -9.71 -3.80 0.72
N THR A 66 -10.34 -2.64 0.82
CA THR A 66 -9.95 -1.43 0.10
C THR A 66 -9.17 -0.53 1.04
N MET A 67 -7.94 -0.25 0.69
CA MET A 67 -7.04 0.60 1.46
C MET A 67 -6.74 1.88 0.70
N GLU A 68 -6.86 3.03 1.37
CA GLU A 68 -6.27 4.28 0.88
C GLU A 68 -4.86 4.41 1.43
N ILE A 69 -3.90 4.69 0.57
CA ILE A 69 -2.49 4.79 0.94
C ILE A 69 -1.91 6.10 0.41
N GLU A 70 -1.52 6.98 1.33
CA GLU A 70 -0.76 8.18 1.02
C GLU A 70 0.74 7.88 1.16
N THR A 71 1.46 7.93 0.06
CA THR A 71 2.89 7.66 0.05
C THR A 71 3.60 8.43 -1.06
N THR A 72 4.93 8.37 -1.08
CA THR A 72 5.72 8.95 -2.16
C THR A 72 5.66 8.08 -3.42
N ARG A 73 5.84 8.72 -4.58
CA ARG A 73 5.69 8.04 -5.88
C ARG A 73 6.67 6.88 -6.09
N ASP A 74 7.86 6.97 -5.55
CA ASP A 74 8.86 5.90 -5.59
C ASP A 74 8.38 4.65 -4.85
N ILE A 75 7.75 4.81 -3.67
CA ILE A 75 7.14 3.71 -2.91
C ILE A 75 5.89 3.19 -3.63
N ALA A 76 5.00 4.09 -4.07
CA ALA A 76 3.80 3.69 -4.82
C ALA A 76 4.14 2.81 -6.03
N ARG A 77 5.19 3.16 -6.78
CA ARG A 77 5.66 2.35 -7.92
C ARG A 77 6.08 0.93 -7.55
N GLN A 78 6.60 0.71 -6.34
CA GLN A 78 6.90 -0.65 -5.86
C GLN A 78 5.61 -1.41 -5.53
N MET A 79 4.62 -0.74 -4.93
CA MET A 79 3.33 -1.35 -4.60
C MET A 79 2.56 -1.75 -5.86
N LEU A 80 2.54 -0.90 -6.89
CA LEU A 80 1.87 -1.15 -8.17
C LEU A 80 2.41 -2.38 -8.92
N ARG A 81 3.56 -2.91 -8.53
CA ARG A 81 4.11 -4.15 -9.12
C ARG A 81 3.45 -5.41 -8.56
N HIS A 82 2.66 -5.31 -7.52
CA HIS A 82 1.97 -6.46 -6.93
C HIS A 82 0.78 -6.87 -7.79
N ARG A 83 0.88 -8.02 -8.45
CA ARG A 83 -0.08 -8.45 -9.48
C ARG A 83 -1.42 -8.93 -8.96
N SER A 84 -1.51 -9.29 -7.68
CA SER A 84 -2.74 -9.78 -7.05
C SER A 84 -3.65 -8.67 -6.54
N PHE A 85 -3.23 -7.41 -6.64
CA PHE A 85 -4.01 -6.26 -6.22
C PHE A 85 -4.54 -5.48 -7.41
N ALA A 86 -5.70 -4.87 -7.25
CA ALA A 86 -6.20 -3.83 -8.12
C ALA A 86 -5.85 -2.45 -7.54
N PHE A 87 -5.50 -1.51 -8.40
CA PHE A 87 -5.05 -0.18 -7.99
C PHE A 87 -5.82 0.92 -8.70
N GLN A 88 -6.11 1.98 -7.95
CA GLN A 88 -6.54 3.27 -8.47
C GLN A 88 -5.53 4.31 -8.01
N GLU A 89 -4.71 4.80 -8.93
CA GLU A 89 -3.67 5.79 -8.64
C GLU A 89 -4.20 7.20 -8.88
N PHE A 90 -3.80 8.14 -8.02
CA PHE A 90 -4.08 9.56 -8.21
C PHE A 90 -3.45 10.08 -9.51
N SER A 91 -4.26 10.72 -10.36
CA SER A 91 -3.83 11.22 -11.66
C SER A 91 -3.50 12.71 -11.62
N GLN A 92 -2.26 13.05 -11.90
CA GLN A 92 -1.79 14.43 -12.01
C GLN A 92 -2.31 15.14 -13.27
N ARG A 93 -2.94 14.44 -14.21
CA ARG A 93 -3.58 15.08 -15.38
C ARG A 93 -4.85 15.85 -15.01
N TYR A 94 -5.51 15.46 -13.90
CA TYR A 94 -6.75 16.09 -13.44
C TYR A 94 -6.52 17.11 -12.34
N ALA A 95 -5.51 16.92 -11.51
CA ALA A 95 -5.21 17.81 -10.41
C ALA A 95 -3.88 18.54 -10.60
N ASP A 96 -3.83 19.77 -10.13
CA ASP A 96 -2.59 20.53 -10.07
C ASP A 96 -1.77 20.06 -8.87
N ILE A 97 -0.48 19.82 -9.08
CA ILE A 97 0.42 19.39 -8.00
C ILE A 97 0.56 20.48 -6.92
N ARG A 98 0.31 21.74 -7.27
CA ARG A 98 0.37 22.88 -6.33
C ARG A 98 -0.80 22.90 -5.36
N ASP A 99 -1.94 22.31 -5.75
CA ASP A 99 -3.14 22.19 -4.92
C ASP A 99 -3.05 21.01 -3.94
N LEU A 100 -2.08 20.14 -4.13
CA LEU A 100 -1.82 19.06 -3.21
C LEU A 100 -0.97 19.57 -2.03
N ASP A 101 -1.34 19.20 -0.80
CA ASP A 101 -0.46 19.38 0.39
C ASP A 101 0.76 18.44 0.29
N SER A 102 1.39 18.44 -0.89
CA SER A 102 2.53 17.59 -1.20
C SER A 102 3.81 18.25 -0.75
N LYS A 103 4.25 17.90 0.46
CA LYS A 103 5.55 18.32 0.96
C LYS A 103 6.63 17.42 0.36
N MET A 104 7.73 18.07 -0.07
CA MET A 104 8.92 17.34 -0.45
C MET A 104 9.39 16.42 0.68
N VAL A 105 9.57 15.15 0.39
CA VAL A 105 10.14 14.20 1.33
C VAL A 105 11.65 14.11 1.11
N VAL A 106 12.41 14.72 2.00
CA VAL A 106 13.87 14.65 2.00
C VAL A 106 14.31 13.26 2.48
N ARG A 107 15.18 12.61 1.74
CA ARG A 107 15.76 11.30 2.08
C ARG A 107 17.11 11.49 2.76
N LYS A 108 17.37 10.75 3.83
CA LYS A 108 18.69 10.71 4.47
C LYS A 108 19.74 10.13 3.52
N ALA A 109 20.96 10.64 3.58
CA ALA A 109 22.08 10.03 2.88
C ALA A 109 22.34 8.60 3.42
N ARG A 110 22.66 7.70 2.52
CA ARG A 110 23.09 6.32 2.85
C ARG A 110 24.25 5.98 1.95
N LEU A 111 25.24 5.30 2.48
CA LEU A 111 26.40 4.86 1.72
C LEU A 111 26.08 3.57 0.95
N GLN A 112 26.75 3.37 -0.16
CA GLN A 112 26.67 2.11 -0.89
C GLN A 112 27.32 0.99 -0.06
N ASP A 113 26.61 -0.11 0.09
CA ASP A 113 27.20 -1.32 0.69
C ASP A 113 28.29 -1.85 -0.25
N PRO A 114 29.55 -2.01 0.25
CA PRO A 114 30.66 -2.45 -0.60
C PRO A 114 30.55 -3.92 -1.05
N LYS A 115 29.75 -4.74 -0.35
CA LYS A 115 29.58 -6.17 -0.64
C LYS A 115 28.29 -6.49 -1.38
N ASN A 116 27.24 -5.72 -1.15
CA ASN A 116 25.94 -5.96 -1.76
C ASN A 116 25.43 -4.71 -2.46
N ARG A 117 25.42 -4.71 -3.78
CA ARG A 117 24.97 -3.57 -4.61
C ARG A 117 23.49 -3.19 -4.41
N GLN A 118 22.67 -4.11 -3.91
CA GLN A 118 21.25 -3.86 -3.64
C GLN A 118 21.01 -3.28 -2.25
N ASN A 119 22.03 -3.28 -1.39
CA ASN A 119 21.92 -2.78 -0.03
C ASN A 119 22.59 -1.40 0.11
N SER A 120 22.21 -0.71 1.17
CA SER A 120 22.82 0.56 1.58
C SER A 120 23.03 0.55 3.09
N VAL A 121 24.09 1.18 3.55
CA VAL A 121 24.41 1.28 4.97
C VAL A 121 24.14 2.70 5.49
N MET A 122 23.76 2.80 6.74
CA MET A 122 23.58 4.09 7.37
C MET A 122 24.93 4.80 7.57
N THR A 123 24.89 6.12 7.61
CA THR A 123 26.03 6.95 7.96
C THR A 123 25.58 7.99 8.98
N ASP A 124 26.49 8.34 9.88
CA ASP A 124 26.30 9.40 10.88
C ASP A 124 26.99 10.71 10.45
N ASP A 125 27.51 10.77 9.23
CA ASP A 125 28.13 11.97 8.67
C ASP A 125 27.07 13.08 8.45
N VAL A 126 27.03 14.02 9.38
CA VAL A 126 26.09 15.16 9.37
C VAL A 126 26.33 16.06 8.16
N SER A 127 27.58 16.28 7.77
CA SER A 127 27.91 17.14 6.63
C SER A 127 27.42 16.52 5.32
N LEU A 128 27.56 15.23 5.16
CA LEU A 128 27.02 14.49 4.01
C LEU A 128 25.49 14.54 3.97
N HIS A 129 24.83 14.40 5.13
CA HIS A 129 23.37 14.55 5.19
C HIS A 129 22.90 15.93 4.77
N MET A 130 23.55 16.99 5.27
CA MET A 130 23.22 18.37 4.91
C MET A 130 23.44 18.65 3.42
N ALA A 131 24.58 18.24 2.88
CA ALA A 131 24.88 18.42 1.47
C ALA A 131 23.85 17.66 0.58
N TRP A 132 23.52 16.43 0.96
CA TRP A 132 22.51 15.63 0.24
C TRP A 132 21.11 16.26 0.28
N GLU A 133 20.72 16.83 1.42
CA GLU A 133 19.46 17.55 1.54
C GLU A 133 19.42 18.77 0.60
N VAL A 134 20.48 19.58 0.57
CA VAL A 134 20.59 20.73 -0.33
C VAL A 134 20.43 20.31 -1.80
N HIS A 135 21.10 19.26 -2.23
CA HIS A 135 20.99 18.76 -3.60
C HIS A 135 19.55 18.32 -3.93
N GLN A 136 18.89 17.60 -3.04
CA GLN A 136 17.50 17.20 -3.25
C GLN A 136 16.56 18.41 -3.36
N ARG A 137 16.72 19.40 -2.47
CA ARG A 137 15.91 20.63 -2.51
C ARG A 137 16.14 21.44 -3.77
N ASN A 138 17.36 21.56 -4.24
CA ASN A 138 17.67 22.28 -5.47
C ASN A 138 16.97 21.65 -6.69
N VAL A 139 17.05 20.31 -6.85
CA VAL A 139 16.36 19.61 -7.92
C VAL A 139 14.84 19.77 -7.84
N TRP A 140 14.27 19.65 -6.63
CA TRP A 140 12.85 19.86 -6.41
C TRP A 140 12.39 21.27 -6.79
N ASN A 141 13.10 22.29 -6.30
CA ASN A 141 12.75 23.69 -6.55
C ASN A 141 12.81 24.01 -8.05
N GLU A 142 13.81 23.50 -8.75
CA GLU A 142 13.94 23.71 -10.20
C GLU A 142 12.82 23.02 -10.97
N ALA A 143 12.48 21.79 -10.60
CA ALA A 143 11.35 21.07 -11.19
C ALA A 143 10.02 21.81 -10.97
N MET A 144 9.80 22.34 -9.77
CA MET A 144 8.57 23.11 -9.45
C MET A 144 8.50 24.44 -10.21
N LYS A 145 9.61 25.13 -10.39
CA LYS A 145 9.67 26.35 -11.22
C LYS A 145 9.32 26.02 -12.68
N SER A 146 9.93 24.98 -13.23
CA SER A 146 9.69 24.56 -14.60
C SER A 146 8.24 24.13 -14.80
N TYR A 147 7.65 23.42 -13.83
CA TYR A 147 6.25 23.03 -13.85
C TYR A 147 5.32 24.26 -13.81
N ALA A 148 5.55 25.19 -12.91
CA ALA A 148 4.76 26.42 -12.80
C ALA A 148 4.79 27.19 -14.13
N TRP A 149 5.98 27.40 -14.69
CA TRP A 149 6.17 28.06 -15.97
C TRP A 149 5.39 27.36 -17.09
N ALA A 150 5.45 26.02 -17.15
CA ALA A 150 4.73 25.25 -18.17
C ALA A 150 3.21 25.48 -18.10
N ILE A 151 2.64 25.42 -16.90
CA ILE A 151 1.21 25.66 -16.69
C ILE A 151 0.82 27.09 -17.04
N GLU A 152 1.60 28.09 -16.65
CA GLU A 152 1.36 29.51 -16.97
C GLU A 152 1.40 29.78 -18.49
N ASN A 153 2.14 28.98 -19.24
CA ASN A 153 2.22 29.07 -20.70
C ASN A 153 1.26 28.11 -21.45
N GLY A 154 0.31 27.51 -20.74
CA GLY A 154 -0.74 26.67 -21.34
C GLY A 154 -0.26 25.28 -21.81
N ILE A 155 0.91 24.83 -21.34
CA ILE A 155 1.39 23.48 -21.63
C ILE A 155 0.56 22.47 -20.81
N ALA A 156 0.10 21.40 -21.46
CA ALA A 156 -0.73 20.38 -20.83
C ALA A 156 0.01 19.67 -19.67
N LYS A 157 -0.77 19.35 -18.65
CA LYS A 157 -0.29 18.59 -17.47
C LYS A 157 0.11 17.18 -17.84
#